data_aa914c3dc2e57b0afd604a0dfaa23f7a
#
_entry.id   aa914c3dc2e57b0afd604a0dfaa23f7a
#
_cell.length_a   1.000
_cell.length_b   1.000
_cell.length_c   1.000
_cell.angle_alpha   90.00
_cell.angle_beta   90.00
_cell.angle_gamma   90.00
#
_symmetry.space_group_name_H-M   'P 1'
#
loop_
_entity.id
_entity.type
_entity.pdbx_description
1 polymer ?
#
loop_
_entity_poly.entity_id
_entity_poly.type
_entity_poly.pdbx_seq_one_letter_code
_entity_poly.pdbx_strand_id
1 'polypeptide(L)'
;EALQSKARIATVAISIIGIFLSAIIGMLLVRPLKRMSQSIEEMAGGYGDNYLHENAYDETERISNAFNKLWDRYKVLDASREEFVANVSHELKTPLTSMKVLADSLLMQPDAPTELYREFMGDLSEEIERENKIINDLLDLVKLDKKGANLNIKSQDVNELVERILKRLQPLAAKSNIELVFESFRPVTAEIDEVKIALVITNLVENAIKYNKENGWVHVSLNADHKYFYLKVADSGIGIPKEDTDHIFERFFRVDKSHSREIGGTGLGLSIARNAVVMHRGAIK
;
A
#
# COMPACT_ATOMS: atom_id res chain seq x y z
N GLU A 1 12.10 48.98 67.65
CA GLU A 1 13.12 48.98 66.57
C GLU A 1 13.68 47.57 66.34
N ALA A 2 14.02 46.79 67.36
CA ALA A 2 14.58 45.42 67.23
C ALA A 2 13.64 44.43 66.56
N LEU A 3 12.33 44.56 66.75
CA LEU A 3 11.31 43.66 66.13
C LEU A 3 11.13 43.98 64.61
N GLN A 4 11.16 45.20 64.23
CA GLN A 4 11.11 45.64 62.82
C GLN A 4 12.35 45.29 62.03
N SER A 5 13.51 45.30 62.63
CA SER A 5 14.77 44.85 62.01
C SER A 5 14.78 43.35 61.78
N LYS A 6 14.33 42.53 62.74
CA LYS A 6 14.17 41.10 62.56
C LYS A 6 13.13 40.73 61.49
N ALA A 7 12.00 41.46 61.44
CA ALA A 7 11.02 41.23 60.39
C ALA A 7 11.55 41.54 58.98
N ARG A 8 12.35 42.62 58.80
CA ARG A 8 12.97 42.95 57.51
C ARG A 8 13.99 41.89 57.09
N ILE A 9 14.82 41.41 58.03
CA ILE A 9 15.81 40.31 57.73
C ILE A 9 15.06 39.04 57.31
N ALA A 10 14.01 38.69 57.99
CA ALA A 10 13.21 37.52 57.62
C ALA A 10 12.59 37.61 56.25
N THR A 11 12.00 38.80 55.89
CA THR A 11 11.40 39.04 54.58
C THR A 11 12.46 38.93 53.46
N VAL A 12 13.65 39.51 53.65
CA VAL A 12 14.75 39.38 52.68
C VAL A 12 15.23 37.96 52.48
N ALA A 13 15.35 37.22 53.60
CA ALA A 13 15.74 35.81 53.57
C ALA A 13 14.73 34.93 52.80
N ILE A 14 13.44 35.13 53.06
CA ILE A 14 12.35 34.42 52.35
C ILE A 14 12.37 34.76 50.84
N SER A 15 12.58 36.01 50.50
CA SER A 15 12.66 36.46 49.09
C SER A 15 13.84 35.82 48.35
N ILE A 16 15.02 35.75 48.98
CA ILE A 16 16.21 35.10 48.44
C ILE A 16 15.96 33.59 48.24
N ILE A 17 15.37 32.92 49.22
CA ILE A 17 15.02 31.48 49.15
C ILE A 17 14.01 31.28 48.00
N GLY A 18 12.99 32.13 47.88
CA GLY A 18 12.00 32.05 46.81
C GLY A 18 12.60 32.21 45.40
N ILE A 19 13.53 33.14 45.20
CA ILE A 19 14.24 33.35 43.96
C ILE A 19 15.14 32.11 43.62
N PHE A 20 15.83 31.59 44.62
CA PHE A 20 16.68 30.41 44.44
C PHE A 20 15.87 29.15 44.11
N LEU A 21 14.73 28.98 44.77
CA LEU A 21 13.82 27.85 44.51
C LEU A 21 13.20 27.95 43.11
N SER A 22 12.80 29.17 42.70
CA SER A 22 12.27 29.45 41.36
C SER A 22 13.32 29.14 40.26
N ALA A 23 14.57 29.51 40.49
CA ALA A 23 15.65 29.21 39.57
C ALA A 23 15.91 27.69 39.43
N ILE A 24 15.88 26.95 40.54
CA ILE A 24 16.03 25.49 40.54
C ILE A 24 14.87 24.82 39.78
N ILE A 25 13.62 25.23 40.06
CA ILE A 25 12.43 24.71 39.37
C ILE A 25 12.54 24.99 37.88
N GLY A 26 12.93 26.20 37.47
CA GLY A 26 13.13 26.56 36.07
C GLY A 26 14.20 25.70 35.38
N MET A 27 15.29 25.41 36.07
CA MET A 27 16.32 24.54 35.53
C MET A 27 15.87 23.08 35.40
N LEU A 28 15.17 22.55 36.38
CA LEU A 28 14.71 21.16 36.40
C LEU A 28 13.56 20.89 35.41
N LEU A 29 12.62 21.83 35.25
CA LEU A 29 11.44 21.64 34.40
C LEU A 29 11.63 22.16 32.97
N VAL A 30 12.26 23.32 32.80
CA VAL A 30 12.31 23.98 31.48
C VAL A 30 13.45 23.46 30.61
N ARG A 31 14.60 23.15 31.16
CA ARG A 31 15.75 22.68 30.37
C ARG A 31 15.49 21.36 29.63
N PRO A 32 14.93 20.30 30.24
CA PRO A 32 14.61 19.06 29.54
C PRO A 32 13.64 19.31 28.38
N LEU A 33 12.57 20.06 28.60
CA LEU A 33 11.59 20.40 27.55
C LEU A 33 12.21 21.18 26.39
N LYS A 34 13.13 22.12 26.68
CA LYS A 34 13.84 22.87 25.66
C LYS A 34 14.75 21.96 24.81
N ARG A 35 15.44 21.01 25.43
CA ARG A 35 16.25 20.00 24.70
C ARG A 35 15.38 19.11 23.82
N MET A 36 14.24 18.64 24.35
CA MET A 36 13.29 17.86 23.55
C MET A 36 12.81 18.64 22.31
N SER A 37 12.44 19.91 22.52
CA SER A 37 11.99 20.78 21.41
C SER A 37 13.07 20.95 20.35
N GLN A 38 14.32 21.19 20.76
CA GLN A 38 15.45 21.31 19.83
C GLN A 38 15.72 20.02 19.06
N SER A 39 15.73 18.87 19.75
CA SER A 39 15.94 17.58 19.10
C SER A 39 14.82 17.26 18.11
N ILE A 40 13.57 17.58 18.44
CA ILE A 40 12.42 17.41 17.52
C ILE A 40 12.56 18.31 16.29
N GLU A 41 12.99 19.58 16.45
CA GLU A 41 13.23 20.48 15.33
C GLU A 41 14.36 20.00 14.42
N GLU A 42 15.45 19.48 14.99
CA GLU A 42 16.56 18.90 14.23
C GLU A 42 16.11 17.66 13.41
N MET A 43 15.31 16.76 14.04
CA MET A 43 14.72 15.62 13.34
C MET A 43 13.77 16.05 12.22
N ALA A 44 12.91 17.04 12.47
CA ALA A 44 12.00 17.59 11.47
C ALA A 44 12.71 18.26 10.29
N GLY A 45 13.90 18.83 10.54
CA GLY A 45 14.77 19.41 9.51
C GLY A 45 15.59 18.38 8.72
N GLY A 46 15.52 17.11 9.05
CA GLY A 46 16.29 16.04 8.40
C GLY A 46 17.75 15.94 8.84
N TYR A 47 18.14 16.67 9.89
CA TYR A 47 19.52 16.72 10.38
C TYR A 47 19.82 15.73 11.51
N GLY A 48 18.86 15.00 12.00
CA GLY A 48 19.02 14.05 13.11
C GLY A 48 18.28 12.74 12.87
N ASP A 49 18.99 11.64 13.04
CA ASP A 49 18.43 10.28 12.97
C ASP A 49 18.35 9.61 14.36
N ASN A 50 18.65 10.37 15.39
CA ASN A 50 18.72 9.87 16.77
C ASN A 50 17.36 9.91 17.43
N TYR A 51 17.07 8.86 18.24
CA TYR A 51 15.90 8.83 19.09
C TYR A 51 15.97 9.93 20.17
N LEU A 52 14.80 10.39 20.56
CA LEU A 52 14.67 11.32 21.66
C LEU A 52 14.93 10.60 22.98
N HIS A 53 15.99 10.99 23.70
CA HIS A 53 16.40 10.43 24.99
C HIS A 53 16.39 11.52 26.05
N GLU A 54 15.21 11.79 26.61
CA GLU A 54 15.09 12.69 27.75
C GLU A 54 14.29 11.97 28.85
N ASN A 55 14.97 11.69 29.97
CA ASN A 55 14.45 10.95 31.11
C ASN A 55 14.63 11.72 32.43
N ALA A 56 14.56 13.04 32.38
CA ALA A 56 14.72 13.89 33.53
C ALA A 56 13.62 13.64 34.60
N TYR A 57 12.43 13.30 34.19
CA TYR A 57 11.28 12.88 35.00
C TYR A 57 10.30 12.03 34.16
N ASP A 58 9.39 11.32 34.82
CA ASP A 58 8.49 10.33 34.20
C ASP A 58 7.73 10.86 32.99
N GLU A 59 7.25 12.12 33.05
CA GLU A 59 6.50 12.72 31.95
C GLU A 59 7.37 12.93 30.69
N THR A 60 8.64 13.36 30.86
CA THR A 60 9.55 13.54 29.72
C THR A 60 9.94 12.20 29.10
N GLU A 61 10.12 11.16 29.89
CA GLU A 61 10.36 9.81 29.40
C GLU A 61 9.16 9.27 28.60
N ARG A 62 7.93 9.45 29.12
CA ARG A 62 6.70 9.04 28.42
C ARG A 62 6.53 9.76 27.10
N ILE A 63 6.80 11.08 27.04
CA ILE A 63 6.75 11.86 25.80
C ILE A 63 7.82 11.39 24.82
N SER A 64 9.06 11.17 25.28
CA SER A 64 10.15 10.65 24.45
C SER A 64 9.78 9.30 23.84
N ASN A 65 9.27 8.38 24.62
CA ASN A 65 8.83 7.06 24.16
C ASN A 65 7.66 7.14 23.15
N ALA A 66 6.69 8.03 23.39
CA ALA A 66 5.57 8.23 22.48
C ALA A 66 6.04 8.84 21.14
N PHE A 67 6.93 9.84 21.20
CA PHE A 67 7.52 10.47 20.02
C PHE A 67 8.34 9.46 19.22
N ASN A 68 9.20 8.68 19.86
CA ASN A 68 10.03 7.67 19.18
C ASN A 68 9.17 6.63 18.44
N LYS A 69 8.05 6.19 19.02
CA LYS A 69 7.08 5.32 18.33
C LYS A 69 6.45 5.99 17.09
N LEU A 70 6.18 7.28 17.15
CA LEU A 70 5.68 8.03 15.98
C LEU A 70 6.77 8.18 14.93
N TRP A 71 8.00 8.43 15.37
CA TRP A 71 9.17 8.56 14.49
C TRP A 71 9.48 7.27 13.74
N ASP A 72 9.43 6.12 14.40
CA ASP A 72 9.57 4.81 13.76
C ASP A 72 8.51 4.57 12.70
N ARG A 73 7.26 4.91 13.01
CA ARG A 73 6.17 4.79 12.03
C ARG A 73 6.37 5.73 10.84
N TYR A 74 6.85 6.93 11.09
CA TYR A 74 7.16 7.89 10.03
C TYR A 74 8.27 7.36 9.12
N LYS A 75 9.39 6.86 9.68
CA LYS A 75 10.48 6.27 8.90
C LYS A 75 10.03 5.10 8.02
N VAL A 76 9.24 4.20 8.58
CA VAL A 76 8.68 3.07 7.80
C VAL A 76 7.80 3.57 6.66
N LEU A 77 6.97 4.59 6.92
CA LEU A 77 6.10 5.18 5.89
C LEU A 77 6.89 5.88 4.81
N ASP A 78 7.93 6.64 5.18
CA ASP A 78 8.78 7.39 4.25
C ASP A 78 9.60 6.44 3.38
N ALA A 79 10.26 5.44 3.97
CA ALA A 79 10.95 4.38 3.24
C ALA A 79 10.03 3.64 2.25
N SER A 80 8.82 3.30 2.68
CA SER A 80 7.82 2.67 1.80
C SER A 80 7.40 3.59 0.65
N ARG A 81 7.33 4.91 0.89
CA ARG A 81 7.03 5.91 -0.15
C ARG A 81 8.18 6.04 -1.16
N GLU A 82 9.42 6.09 -0.69
CA GLU A 82 10.61 6.14 -1.56
C GLU A 82 10.70 4.88 -2.42
N GLU A 83 10.54 3.71 -1.81
CA GLU A 83 10.51 2.44 -2.52
C GLU A 83 9.38 2.40 -3.58
N PHE A 84 8.19 2.89 -3.23
CA PHE A 84 7.08 3.00 -4.17
C PHE A 84 7.45 3.86 -5.38
N VAL A 85 8.01 5.06 -5.18
CA VAL A 85 8.42 5.96 -6.27
C VAL A 85 9.51 5.32 -7.14
N ALA A 86 10.50 4.66 -6.53
CA ALA A 86 11.55 3.95 -7.24
C ALA A 86 10.98 2.81 -8.11
N ASN A 87 10.09 1.99 -7.54
CA ASN A 87 9.45 0.89 -8.25
C ASN A 87 8.55 1.38 -9.39
N VAL A 88 7.74 2.43 -9.18
CA VAL A 88 6.95 3.08 -10.25
C VAL A 88 7.87 3.53 -11.40
N SER A 89 8.94 4.23 -11.07
CA SER A 89 9.88 4.74 -12.08
C SER A 89 10.52 3.61 -12.88
N HIS A 90 10.85 2.50 -12.23
CA HIS A 90 11.44 1.33 -12.88
C HIS A 90 10.42 0.60 -13.78
N GLU A 91 9.20 0.37 -13.29
CA GLU A 91 8.15 -0.35 -14.03
C GLU A 91 7.63 0.45 -15.23
N LEU A 92 7.65 1.80 -15.19
CA LEU A 92 7.32 2.65 -16.33
C LEU A 92 8.48 2.79 -17.33
N LYS A 93 9.74 2.80 -16.85
CA LYS A 93 10.91 2.97 -17.74
C LYS A 93 11.14 1.76 -18.65
N THR A 94 10.86 0.56 -18.18
CA THR A 94 11.12 -0.68 -18.92
C THR A 94 10.31 -0.75 -20.22
N PRO A 95 8.95 -0.65 -20.22
CA PRO A 95 8.14 -0.67 -21.44
C PRO A 95 8.45 0.50 -22.37
N LEU A 96 8.67 1.71 -21.81
CA LEU A 96 9.09 2.86 -22.65
C LEU A 96 10.41 2.63 -23.38
N THR A 97 11.37 1.96 -22.73
CA THR A 97 12.63 1.62 -23.37
C THR A 97 12.43 0.56 -24.45
N SER A 98 11.60 -0.45 -24.20
CA SER A 98 11.24 -1.49 -25.19
C SER A 98 10.58 -0.88 -26.42
N MET A 99 9.55 -0.04 -26.22
CA MET A 99 8.88 0.69 -27.31
C MET A 99 9.86 1.54 -28.12
N LYS A 100 10.79 2.23 -27.46
CA LYS A 100 11.81 3.04 -28.14
C LYS A 100 12.74 2.15 -29.00
N VAL A 101 13.21 1.03 -28.49
CA VAL A 101 14.09 0.10 -29.23
C VAL A 101 13.36 -0.45 -30.44
N LEU A 102 12.08 -0.85 -30.31
CA LEU A 102 11.27 -1.32 -31.42
C LEU A 102 11.13 -0.23 -32.51
N ALA A 103 10.77 1.01 -32.11
CA ALA A 103 10.63 2.13 -33.02
C ALA A 103 11.96 2.48 -33.72
N ASP A 104 13.07 2.56 -32.99
CA ASP A 104 14.40 2.85 -33.53
C ASP A 104 14.82 1.76 -34.53
N SER A 105 14.53 0.48 -34.24
CA SER A 105 14.83 -0.65 -35.10
C SER A 105 14.08 -0.57 -36.44
N LEU A 106 12.81 -0.15 -36.42
CA LEU A 106 12.03 0.08 -37.67
C LEU A 106 12.59 1.24 -38.48
N LEU A 107 12.97 2.34 -37.83
CA LEU A 107 13.53 3.51 -38.50
C LEU A 107 14.88 3.24 -39.17
N MET A 108 15.66 2.27 -38.64
CA MET A 108 16.93 1.87 -39.21
C MET A 108 16.80 0.92 -40.43
N GLN A 109 15.59 0.42 -40.73
CA GLN A 109 15.34 -0.54 -41.80
C GLN A 109 14.24 -0.01 -42.75
N PRO A 110 14.51 1.06 -43.54
CA PRO A 110 13.51 1.69 -44.40
C PRO A 110 12.95 0.79 -45.49
N ASP A 111 13.72 -0.24 -45.90
CA ASP A 111 13.32 -1.21 -46.94
C ASP A 111 12.83 -2.55 -46.34
N ALA A 112 12.46 -2.58 -45.06
CA ALA A 112 11.94 -3.79 -44.44
C ALA A 112 10.62 -4.26 -45.08
N PRO A 113 10.38 -5.59 -45.15
CA PRO A 113 9.10 -6.12 -45.65
C PRO A 113 7.91 -5.63 -44.82
N THR A 114 6.76 -5.45 -45.50
CA THR A 114 5.52 -4.99 -44.84
C THR A 114 5.10 -5.88 -43.67
N GLU A 115 5.37 -7.17 -43.75
CA GLU A 115 5.10 -8.15 -42.71
C GLU A 115 5.87 -7.83 -41.44
N LEU A 116 7.14 -7.43 -41.56
CA LEU A 116 7.98 -7.05 -40.42
C LEU A 116 7.47 -5.75 -39.76
N TYR A 117 7.07 -4.77 -40.56
CA TYR A 117 6.42 -3.57 -40.00
C TYR A 117 5.16 -3.90 -39.22
N ARG A 118 4.35 -4.85 -39.70
CA ARG A 118 3.12 -5.26 -39.05
C ARG A 118 3.40 -5.98 -37.72
N GLU A 119 4.42 -6.84 -37.67
CA GLU A 119 4.87 -7.53 -36.48
C GLU A 119 5.33 -6.51 -35.40
N PHE A 120 6.26 -5.62 -35.75
CA PHE A 120 6.74 -4.59 -34.82
C PHE A 120 5.65 -3.65 -34.33
N MET A 121 4.70 -3.27 -35.20
CA MET A 121 3.56 -2.45 -34.79
C MET A 121 2.61 -3.22 -33.85
N GLY A 122 2.51 -4.55 -34.00
CA GLY A 122 1.81 -5.44 -33.08
C GLY A 122 2.46 -5.43 -31.71
N ASP A 123 3.77 -5.68 -31.64
CA ASP A 123 4.56 -5.68 -30.40
C ASP A 123 4.48 -4.30 -29.70
N LEU A 124 4.55 -3.22 -30.47
CA LEU A 124 4.44 -1.86 -29.95
C LEU A 124 3.06 -1.62 -29.32
N SER A 125 2.00 -2.12 -29.97
CA SER A 125 0.64 -2.02 -29.47
C SER A 125 0.45 -2.79 -28.17
N GLU A 126 1.02 -3.99 -28.07
CA GLU A 126 0.98 -4.80 -26.83
C GLU A 126 1.71 -4.09 -25.68
N GLU A 127 2.86 -3.46 -25.94
CA GLU A 127 3.61 -2.74 -24.92
C GLU A 127 2.89 -1.47 -24.45
N ILE A 128 2.19 -0.77 -25.36
CA ILE A 128 1.32 0.37 -25.01
C ILE A 128 0.15 -0.08 -24.13
N GLU A 129 -0.50 -1.20 -24.44
CA GLU A 129 -1.58 -1.74 -23.62
C GLU A 129 -1.09 -2.13 -22.21
N ARG A 130 0.09 -2.69 -22.13
CA ARG A 130 0.75 -3.02 -20.87
C ARG A 130 1.02 -1.78 -20.03
N GLU A 131 1.57 -0.72 -20.63
CA GLU A 131 1.83 0.57 -19.98
C GLU A 131 0.53 1.19 -19.45
N ASN A 132 -0.52 1.20 -20.26
CA ASN A 132 -1.83 1.68 -19.86
C ASN A 132 -2.38 0.90 -18.65
N LYS A 133 -2.16 -0.42 -18.58
CA LYS A 133 -2.55 -1.22 -17.43
C LYS A 133 -1.80 -0.79 -16.17
N ILE A 134 -0.48 -0.60 -16.24
CA ILE A 134 0.35 -0.13 -15.10
C ILE A 134 -0.18 1.22 -14.59
N ILE A 135 -0.44 2.17 -15.51
CA ILE A 135 -0.96 3.51 -15.16
C ILE A 135 -2.31 3.40 -14.47
N ASN A 136 -3.24 2.59 -14.99
CA ASN A 136 -4.55 2.42 -14.39
C ASN A 136 -4.47 1.76 -12.99
N ASP A 137 -3.65 0.72 -12.82
CA ASP A 137 -3.41 0.08 -11.53
C ASP A 137 -2.84 1.08 -10.50
N LEU A 138 -1.92 1.96 -10.92
CA LEU A 138 -1.39 3.04 -10.09
C LEU A 138 -2.46 4.06 -9.70
N LEU A 139 -3.30 4.48 -10.64
CA LEU A 139 -4.39 5.40 -10.37
C LEU A 139 -5.41 4.82 -9.39
N ASP A 140 -5.73 3.54 -9.52
CA ASP A 140 -6.64 2.86 -8.62
C ASP A 140 -6.04 2.71 -7.22
N LEU A 141 -4.75 2.39 -7.12
CA LEU A 141 -4.02 2.37 -5.85
C LEU A 141 -4.07 3.74 -5.15
N VAL A 142 -3.75 4.83 -5.87
CA VAL A 142 -3.77 6.20 -5.32
C VAL A 142 -5.16 6.62 -4.87
N LYS A 143 -6.22 6.22 -5.60
CA LYS A 143 -7.61 6.49 -5.19
C LYS A 143 -7.98 5.76 -3.91
N LEU A 144 -7.48 4.52 -3.73
CA LEU A 144 -7.74 3.71 -2.55
C LEU A 144 -6.92 4.17 -1.32
N ASP A 145 -5.72 4.72 -1.52
CA ASP A 145 -4.85 5.20 -0.44
C ASP A 145 -5.29 6.54 0.20
N LYS A 146 -6.14 7.30 -0.46
CA LYS A 146 -6.63 8.57 0.11
C LYS A 146 -7.38 8.30 1.40
N LYS A 147 -6.82 8.77 2.54
CA LYS A 147 -7.53 8.80 3.83
C LYS A 147 -8.85 9.57 3.66
N GLY A 148 -9.98 8.85 3.78
CA GLY A 148 -11.31 9.44 3.56
C GLY A 148 -11.88 9.23 2.15
N ALA A 149 -11.32 8.34 1.34
CA ALA A 149 -12.00 7.87 0.13
C ALA A 149 -13.37 7.32 0.53
N ASN A 150 -14.42 8.09 0.25
CA ASN A 150 -15.77 7.68 0.57
C ASN A 150 -16.14 6.46 -0.26
N LEU A 151 -16.50 5.37 0.42
CA LEU A 151 -17.10 4.22 -0.23
C LEU A 151 -18.52 4.59 -0.68
N ASN A 152 -18.87 4.27 -1.90
CA ASN A 152 -20.23 4.35 -2.40
C ASN A 152 -20.99 3.05 -2.04
N ILE A 153 -21.25 2.89 -0.74
CA ILE A 153 -21.88 1.70 -0.20
C ILE A 153 -23.34 1.66 -0.63
N LYS A 154 -23.73 0.55 -1.27
CA LYS A 154 -25.10 0.25 -1.67
C LYS A 154 -25.38 -1.24 -1.43
N SER A 155 -26.64 -1.56 -1.24
CA SER A 155 -27.08 -2.95 -1.24
C SER A 155 -26.94 -3.54 -2.63
N GLN A 156 -26.12 -4.58 -2.79
CA GLN A 156 -25.80 -5.21 -4.07
C GLN A 156 -25.98 -6.72 -3.98
N ASP A 157 -26.44 -7.32 -5.07
CA ASP A 157 -26.40 -8.77 -5.26
C ASP A 157 -24.99 -9.21 -5.64
N VAL A 158 -24.33 -9.91 -4.71
CA VAL A 158 -22.94 -10.35 -4.89
C VAL A 158 -22.86 -11.51 -5.90
N ASN A 159 -23.90 -12.34 -6.01
CA ASN A 159 -23.94 -13.42 -6.98
C ASN A 159 -23.94 -12.88 -8.40
N GLU A 160 -24.83 -11.93 -8.68
CA GLU A 160 -24.90 -11.28 -10.00
C GLU A 160 -23.59 -10.56 -10.34
N LEU A 161 -22.98 -9.92 -9.35
CA LEU A 161 -21.68 -9.25 -9.52
C LEU A 161 -20.58 -10.23 -9.93
N VAL A 162 -20.47 -11.37 -9.22
CA VAL A 162 -19.47 -12.41 -9.54
C VAL A 162 -19.72 -12.99 -10.93
N GLU A 163 -20.95 -13.38 -11.25
CA GLU A 163 -21.30 -13.95 -12.57
C GLU A 163 -20.95 -13.01 -13.72
N ARG A 164 -21.26 -11.72 -13.58
CA ARG A 164 -20.95 -10.69 -14.57
C ARG A 164 -19.44 -10.55 -14.80
N ILE A 165 -18.64 -10.61 -13.73
CA ILE A 165 -17.19 -10.55 -13.82
C ILE A 165 -16.62 -11.81 -14.47
N LEU A 166 -17.06 -12.99 -14.07
CA LEU A 166 -16.60 -14.25 -14.66
C LEU A 166 -16.96 -14.34 -16.14
N LYS A 167 -18.16 -13.90 -16.54
CA LYS A 167 -18.56 -13.84 -17.95
C LYS A 167 -17.61 -12.92 -18.76
N ARG A 168 -17.18 -11.80 -18.18
CA ARG A 168 -16.21 -10.90 -18.82
C ARG A 168 -14.82 -11.53 -18.94
N LEU A 169 -14.40 -12.35 -17.98
CA LEU A 169 -13.10 -13.02 -17.97
C LEU A 169 -13.06 -14.34 -18.72
N GLN A 170 -14.22 -14.87 -19.14
CA GLN A 170 -14.33 -16.12 -19.91
C GLN A 170 -13.44 -16.14 -21.18
N PRO A 171 -13.36 -15.07 -22.00
CA PRO A 171 -12.47 -15.07 -23.17
C PRO A 171 -10.99 -15.18 -22.81
N LEU A 172 -10.58 -14.63 -21.67
CA LEU A 172 -9.20 -14.75 -21.16
C LEU A 172 -8.89 -16.18 -20.73
N ALA A 173 -9.79 -16.83 -20.00
CA ALA A 173 -9.65 -18.21 -19.58
C ALA A 173 -9.65 -19.18 -20.78
N ALA A 174 -10.48 -18.92 -21.78
CA ALA A 174 -10.56 -19.73 -22.99
C ALA A 174 -9.26 -19.74 -23.80
N LYS A 175 -8.47 -18.66 -23.80
CA LYS A 175 -7.16 -18.62 -24.49
C LYS A 175 -6.18 -19.68 -23.97
N SER A 176 -6.22 -20.01 -22.68
CA SER A 176 -5.36 -21.00 -22.03
C SER A 176 -6.13 -22.29 -21.69
N ASN A 177 -7.32 -22.46 -22.26
CA ASN A 177 -8.19 -23.63 -22.04
C ASN A 177 -8.49 -23.90 -20.56
N ILE A 178 -8.73 -22.82 -19.76
CA ILE A 178 -8.98 -22.88 -18.33
C ILE A 178 -10.48 -22.92 -18.08
N GLU A 179 -10.93 -23.89 -17.28
CA GLU A 179 -12.31 -23.99 -16.85
C GLU A 179 -12.61 -23.01 -15.72
N LEU A 180 -13.61 -22.12 -15.92
CA LEU A 180 -14.12 -21.23 -14.87
C LEU A 180 -15.40 -21.81 -14.28
N VAL A 181 -15.38 -22.14 -12.99
CA VAL A 181 -16.52 -22.67 -12.26
C VAL A 181 -16.96 -21.67 -11.18
N PHE A 182 -18.25 -21.37 -11.12
CA PHE A 182 -18.84 -20.57 -10.04
C PHE A 182 -19.84 -21.41 -9.26
N GLU A 183 -19.65 -21.47 -7.96
CA GLU A 183 -20.53 -22.16 -7.03
C GLU A 183 -21.02 -21.19 -5.95
N SER A 184 -22.31 -21.05 -5.83
CA SER A 184 -22.92 -20.25 -4.78
C SER A 184 -23.83 -21.12 -3.92
N PHE A 185 -23.59 -21.09 -2.62
CA PHE A 185 -24.35 -21.90 -1.66
C PHE A 185 -25.72 -21.27 -1.30
N ARG A 186 -25.87 -19.96 -1.53
CA ARG A 186 -27.08 -19.20 -1.29
C ARG A 186 -27.01 -17.84 -1.99
N PRO A 187 -28.17 -17.17 -2.24
CA PRO A 187 -28.16 -15.76 -2.63
C PRO A 187 -27.52 -14.88 -1.55
N VAL A 188 -26.65 -13.96 -1.96
CA VAL A 188 -25.90 -13.08 -1.06
C VAL A 188 -26.13 -11.64 -1.48
N THR A 189 -26.81 -10.87 -0.62
CA THR A 189 -26.92 -9.41 -0.75
C THR A 189 -26.06 -8.77 0.33
N ALA A 190 -25.23 -7.78 -0.03
CA ALA A 190 -24.34 -7.11 0.91
C ALA A 190 -24.27 -5.60 0.64
N GLU A 191 -24.01 -4.84 1.70
CA GLU A 191 -23.72 -3.41 1.58
C GLU A 191 -22.25 -3.18 1.22
N ILE A 192 -21.99 -2.93 -0.06
CA ILE A 192 -20.67 -2.83 -0.64
C ILE A 192 -20.57 -1.68 -1.66
N ASP A 193 -19.34 -1.23 -1.89
CA ASP A 193 -19.01 -0.45 -3.08
C ASP A 193 -18.75 -1.43 -4.23
N GLU A 194 -19.71 -1.51 -5.15
CA GLU A 194 -19.71 -2.46 -6.28
C GLU A 194 -18.42 -2.35 -7.10
N VAL A 195 -17.95 -1.13 -7.38
CA VAL A 195 -16.77 -0.90 -8.22
C VAL A 195 -15.51 -1.45 -7.54
N LYS A 196 -15.37 -1.23 -6.24
CA LYS A 196 -14.19 -1.69 -5.50
C LYS A 196 -14.20 -3.21 -5.27
N ILE A 197 -15.36 -3.79 -4.99
CA ILE A 197 -15.47 -5.25 -4.87
C ILE A 197 -15.33 -5.93 -6.23
N ALA A 198 -15.85 -5.33 -7.31
CA ALA A 198 -15.59 -5.82 -8.67
C ALA A 198 -14.08 -5.83 -8.99
N LEU A 199 -13.34 -4.81 -8.59
CA LEU A 199 -11.90 -4.73 -8.74
C LEU A 199 -11.18 -5.85 -7.96
N VAL A 200 -11.62 -6.15 -6.72
CA VAL A 200 -11.10 -7.29 -5.94
C VAL A 200 -11.28 -8.60 -6.68
N ILE A 201 -12.51 -8.89 -7.09
CA ILE A 201 -12.84 -10.16 -7.77
C ILE A 201 -12.06 -10.28 -9.07
N THR A 202 -12.00 -9.21 -9.87
CA THR A 202 -11.26 -9.19 -11.12
C THR A 202 -9.79 -9.51 -10.90
N ASN A 203 -9.12 -8.84 -9.96
CA ASN A 203 -7.70 -9.08 -9.68
C ASN A 203 -7.43 -10.51 -9.22
N LEU A 204 -8.28 -11.07 -8.36
CA LEU A 204 -8.10 -12.44 -7.87
C LEU A 204 -8.29 -13.46 -8.99
N VAL A 205 -9.36 -13.33 -9.79
CA VAL A 205 -9.66 -14.29 -10.87
C VAL A 205 -8.67 -14.12 -12.03
N GLU A 206 -8.27 -12.89 -12.41
CA GLU A 206 -7.22 -12.70 -13.40
C GLU A 206 -5.90 -13.34 -12.99
N ASN A 207 -5.50 -13.22 -11.72
CA ASN A 207 -4.30 -13.89 -11.23
C ASN A 207 -4.44 -15.40 -11.28
N ALA A 208 -5.59 -15.95 -10.86
CA ALA A 208 -5.87 -17.39 -10.92
C ALA A 208 -5.84 -17.94 -12.35
N ILE A 209 -6.22 -17.14 -13.36
CA ILE A 209 -6.12 -17.51 -14.78
C ILE A 209 -4.67 -17.39 -15.27
N LYS A 210 -3.99 -16.27 -15.00
CA LYS A 210 -2.65 -15.98 -15.51
C LYS A 210 -1.58 -16.94 -15.02
N TYR A 211 -1.64 -17.31 -13.73
CA TYR A 211 -0.69 -18.20 -13.09
C TYR A 211 -1.16 -19.66 -13.07
N ASN A 212 -2.17 -19.98 -13.90
CA ASN A 212 -2.65 -21.35 -14.05
C ASN A 212 -1.79 -22.17 -15.02
N LYS A 213 -2.03 -23.46 -15.00
CA LYS A 213 -1.51 -24.39 -15.99
C LYS A 213 -2.49 -24.48 -17.17
N GLU A 214 -1.98 -24.83 -18.33
CA GLU A 214 -2.81 -25.12 -19.48
C GLU A 214 -3.77 -26.28 -19.16
N ASN A 215 -5.02 -26.18 -19.60
CA ASN A 215 -6.11 -27.12 -19.25
C ASN A 215 -6.40 -27.21 -17.74
N GLY A 216 -6.10 -26.14 -17.00
CA GLY A 216 -6.40 -26.05 -15.58
C GLY A 216 -7.84 -25.57 -15.30
N TRP A 217 -8.09 -25.29 -14.02
CA TRP A 217 -9.38 -24.78 -13.57
C TRP A 217 -9.22 -23.64 -12.58
N VAL A 218 -10.24 -22.78 -12.51
CA VAL A 218 -10.43 -21.75 -11.50
C VAL A 218 -11.82 -21.91 -10.91
N HIS A 219 -11.90 -22.15 -9.62
CA HIS A 219 -13.16 -22.36 -8.89
C HIS A 219 -13.42 -21.17 -7.96
N VAL A 220 -14.46 -20.42 -8.26
CA VAL A 220 -14.93 -19.31 -7.44
C VAL A 220 -16.11 -19.78 -6.62
N SER A 221 -16.03 -19.70 -5.29
CA SER A 221 -17.12 -20.07 -4.42
C SER A 221 -17.57 -18.91 -3.54
N LEU A 222 -18.88 -18.72 -3.42
CA LEU A 222 -19.50 -17.69 -2.62
C LEU A 222 -20.37 -18.31 -1.53
N ASN A 223 -20.17 -17.88 -0.30
CA ASN A 223 -20.98 -18.24 0.85
C ASN A 223 -21.17 -17.02 1.75
N ALA A 224 -22.13 -17.08 2.68
CA ALA A 224 -22.36 -16.03 3.66
C ALA A 224 -22.85 -16.61 4.97
N ASP A 225 -22.54 -15.96 6.08
CA ASP A 225 -23.20 -16.14 7.35
C ASP A 225 -24.09 -14.92 7.68
N HIS A 226 -24.48 -14.76 8.92
CA HIS A 226 -25.33 -13.64 9.37
C HIS A 226 -24.61 -12.30 9.41
N LYS A 227 -23.28 -12.26 9.24
CA LYS A 227 -22.46 -11.06 9.41
C LYS A 227 -21.56 -10.77 8.22
N TYR A 228 -21.03 -11.79 7.57
CA TYR A 228 -20.06 -11.66 6.50
C TYR A 228 -20.41 -12.55 5.31
N PHE A 229 -19.98 -12.13 4.13
CA PHE A 229 -19.88 -13.04 3.00
C PHE A 229 -18.42 -13.44 2.78
N TYR A 230 -18.23 -14.61 2.22
CA TYR A 230 -16.95 -15.24 1.96
C TYR A 230 -16.84 -15.58 0.49
N LEU A 231 -15.92 -14.93 -0.19
CA LEU A 231 -15.54 -15.25 -1.56
C LEU A 231 -14.22 -16.01 -1.54
N LYS A 232 -14.19 -17.19 -2.10
CA LYS A 232 -12.97 -17.99 -2.26
C LYS A 232 -12.70 -18.19 -3.73
N VAL A 233 -11.48 -17.89 -4.17
CA VAL A 233 -10.95 -18.20 -5.49
C VAL A 233 -9.89 -19.27 -5.30
N ALA A 234 -10.06 -20.42 -5.93
CA ALA A 234 -9.10 -21.51 -5.94
C ALA A 234 -8.74 -21.84 -7.37
N ASP A 235 -7.48 -22.20 -7.60
CA ASP A 235 -6.93 -22.49 -8.92
C ASP A 235 -6.07 -23.76 -8.88
N SER A 236 -5.81 -24.32 -10.06
CA SER A 236 -4.91 -25.46 -10.26
C SER A 236 -3.51 -25.04 -10.72
N GLY A 237 -3.15 -23.77 -10.53
CA GLY A 237 -1.93 -23.17 -11.07
C GLY A 237 -0.64 -23.65 -10.44
N ILE A 238 0.38 -22.80 -10.59
CA ILE A 238 1.74 -23.09 -10.10
C ILE A 238 1.87 -23.01 -8.59
N GLY A 239 0.88 -22.40 -7.91
CA GLY A 239 0.91 -22.15 -6.47
C GLY A 239 1.86 -21.02 -6.08
N ILE A 240 1.92 -20.77 -4.76
CA ILE A 240 2.76 -19.74 -4.16
C ILE A 240 3.71 -20.41 -3.16
N PRO A 241 5.04 -20.18 -3.24
CA PRO A 241 5.98 -20.67 -2.23
C PRO A 241 5.60 -20.18 -0.83
N LYS A 242 5.79 -21.02 0.18
CA LYS A 242 5.41 -20.67 1.55
C LYS A 242 6.14 -19.44 2.10
N GLU A 243 7.37 -19.25 1.66
CA GLU A 243 8.21 -18.09 2.03
C GLU A 243 7.67 -16.76 1.48
N ASP A 244 6.92 -16.81 0.37
CA ASP A 244 6.39 -15.62 -0.29
C ASP A 244 4.96 -15.25 0.14
N THR A 245 4.24 -16.15 0.82
CA THR A 245 2.81 -15.96 1.14
C THR A 245 2.54 -14.72 1.96
N ASP A 246 3.46 -14.29 2.82
CA ASP A 246 3.31 -13.09 3.65
C ASP A 246 3.55 -11.79 2.83
N HIS A 247 4.26 -11.90 1.70
CA HIS A 247 4.69 -10.79 0.86
C HIS A 247 3.82 -10.55 -0.37
N ILE A 248 2.98 -11.50 -0.78
CA ILE A 248 2.16 -11.40 -2.01
C ILE A 248 1.22 -10.19 -2.06
N PHE A 249 0.91 -9.58 -0.92
CA PHE A 249 0.09 -8.37 -0.82
C PHE A 249 0.91 -7.07 -0.78
N GLU A 250 2.23 -7.14 -0.83
CA GLU A 250 3.09 -5.98 -0.93
C GLU A 250 3.03 -5.40 -2.35
N ARG A 251 3.24 -4.09 -2.46
CA ARG A 251 3.21 -3.40 -3.75
C ARG A 251 4.40 -3.81 -4.60
N PHE A 252 4.18 -4.10 -5.88
CA PHE A 252 5.19 -4.55 -6.85
C PHE A 252 5.86 -5.89 -6.53
N PHE A 253 5.36 -6.60 -5.51
CA PHE A 253 5.90 -7.91 -5.17
C PHE A 253 5.57 -8.93 -6.26
N ARG A 254 6.55 -9.76 -6.59
CA ARG A 254 6.45 -10.83 -7.59
C ARG A 254 7.39 -11.95 -7.18
N VAL A 255 6.87 -13.17 -7.12
CA VAL A 255 7.62 -14.39 -6.77
C VAL A 255 8.80 -14.61 -7.73
N ASP A 256 8.59 -14.40 -9.02
CA ASP A 256 9.62 -14.53 -10.05
C ASP A 256 9.60 -13.33 -11.00
N LYS A 257 10.63 -12.50 -10.95
CA LYS A 257 10.76 -11.28 -11.76
C LYS A 257 11.02 -11.56 -13.23
N SER A 258 11.55 -12.74 -13.58
CA SER A 258 11.89 -13.10 -14.96
C SER A 258 10.69 -13.66 -15.74
N HIS A 259 10.04 -14.70 -15.24
CA HIS A 259 8.86 -15.31 -15.89
C HIS A 259 7.62 -14.42 -15.85
N SER A 260 7.47 -13.60 -14.82
CA SER A 260 6.31 -12.75 -14.70
C SER A 260 6.32 -11.51 -15.62
N ARG A 261 7.43 -11.22 -16.32
CA ARG A 261 7.45 -10.24 -17.42
C ARG A 261 6.72 -10.77 -18.66
N GLU A 262 6.90 -12.01 -18.98
CA GLU A 262 6.19 -12.69 -20.10
C GLU A 262 4.69 -12.81 -19.81
N ILE A 263 4.30 -13.01 -18.54
CA ILE A 263 2.90 -13.16 -18.11
C ILE A 263 2.20 -11.79 -17.93
N GLY A 264 2.95 -10.65 -17.93
CA GLY A 264 2.37 -9.30 -17.92
C GLY A 264 1.75 -8.85 -16.59
N GLY A 265 2.28 -9.27 -15.45
CA GLY A 265 1.82 -8.83 -14.11
C GLY A 265 2.48 -7.53 -13.66
N THR A 266 1.71 -6.59 -13.05
CA THR A 266 2.21 -5.33 -12.48
C THR A 266 2.71 -5.45 -11.05
N GLY A 267 2.35 -6.54 -10.34
CA GLY A 267 2.59 -6.69 -8.90
C GLY A 267 1.73 -5.78 -8.03
N LEU A 268 0.75 -5.09 -8.61
CA LEU A 268 -0.15 -4.17 -7.89
C LEU A 268 -1.51 -4.80 -7.58
N GLY A 269 -1.96 -5.77 -8.37
CA GLY A 269 -3.33 -6.29 -8.30
C GLY A 269 -3.73 -6.82 -6.93
N LEU A 270 -2.89 -7.64 -6.27
CA LEU A 270 -3.19 -8.18 -4.94
C LEU A 270 -3.16 -7.09 -3.85
N SER A 271 -2.26 -6.13 -3.94
CA SER A 271 -2.20 -4.99 -3.01
C SER A 271 -3.44 -4.09 -3.13
N ILE A 272 -3.92 -3.86 -4.36
CA ILE A 272 -5.18 -3.15 -4.66
C ILE A 272 -6.38 -3.93 -4.07
N ALA A 273 -6.43 -5.24 -4.29
CA ALA A 273 -7.48 -6.10 -3.74
C ALA A 273 -7.51 -6.03 -2.21
N ARG A 274 -6.35 -6.15 -1.55
CA ARG A 274 -6.23 -6.03 -0.10
C ARG A 274 -6.74 -4.69 0.43
N ASN A 275 -6.31 -3.58 -0.19
CA ASN A 275 -6.73 -2.24 0.22
C ASN A 275 -8.25 -2.08 0.09
N ALA A 276 -8.85 -2.51 -1.01
CA ALA A 276 -10.30 -2.44 -1.20
C ALA A 276 -11.07 -3.28 -0.18
N VAL A 277 -10.59 -4.49 0.15
CA VAL A 277 -11.18 -5.35 1.18
C VAL A 277 -11.07 -4.71 2.57
N VAL A 278 -9.91 -4.16 2.93
CA VAL A 278 -9.69 -3.48 4.22
C VAL A 278 -10.58 -2.25 4.35
N MET A 279 -10.82 -1.47 3.28
CA MET A 279 -11.76 -0.36 3.28
C MET A 279 -13.19 -0.81 3.62
N HIS A 280 -13.58 -2.02 3.21
CA HIS A 280 -14.87 -2.64 3.56
C HIS A 280 -14.85 -3.33 4.92
N ARG A 281 -13.81 -3.13 5.75
CA ARG A 281 -13.61 -3.79 7.06
C ARG A 281 -13.56 -5.31 6.95
N GLY A 282 -13.20 -5.82 5.78
CA GLY A 282 -12.98 -7.24 5.51
C GLY A 282 -11.52 -7.65 5.75
N ALA A 283 -11.25 -8.93 5.53
CA ALA A 283 -9.92 -9.52 5.55
C ALA A 283 -9.71 -10.40 4.33
N ILE A 284 -8.50 -10.42 3.79
CA ILE A 284 -8.06 -11.31 2.72
C ILE A 284 -6.91 -12.18 3.26
N LYS A 285 -6.93 -13.45 2.91
CA LYS A 285 -5.95 -14.43 3.38
C LYS A 285 -5.39 -15.21 2.20
#